data_7ed3115d1eec7e0f1cafdf034cd6b161
#
_entry.id   7ed3115d1eec7e0f1cafdf034cd6b161
#
_cell.length_a   1.000
_cell.length_b   1.000
_cell.length_c   1.000
_cell.angle_alpha   90.00
_cell.angle_beta   90.00
_cell.angle_gamma   90.00
#
_symmetry.space_group_name_H-M   'P 1'
#
loop_
_entity.id
_entity.type
_entity.pdbx_description
1 polymer ?
#
loop_
_entity_poly.entity_id
_entity_poly.type
_entity_poly.pdbx_seq_one_letter_code
_entity_poly.pdbx_strand_id
1 'polypeptide(L)'
;MSILYASLLTFLAMTFVYAGLLLLHGLRKVIGTAAFCIALGLLFVFMELVGAAGFRIVTELPGLNFNLMSPGLLLPFLGAIMVVYITDGTLATQRMMIGMIFSLILYLYLANLAKQLVGAMSEEKAFALSELLTLSLRSMTATVVSFAVDIFLLPILYQWFRNKKCRLVIAMIGALALVQFLDGLLFVIINHLGDNNWWRPLAESYLANMLAVVW
;
A
#
# COMPACT_ATOMS: atom_id res chain seq x y z
N MET A 1 10.91 9.94 19.91
CA MET A 1 9.63 10.60 19.56
C MET A 1 8.53 9.89 20.34
N SER A 2 7.59 10.61 21.00
CA SER A 2 6.54 9.93 21.77
C SER A 2 5.60 9.17 20.81
N ILE A 3 5.13 7.99 21.21
CA ILE A 3 4.20 7.14 20.44
C ILE A 3 2.97 7.96 20.00
N LEU A 4 2.45 8.78 20.91
CA LEU A 4 1.29 9.64 20.66
C LEU A 4 1.54 10.63 19.52
N TYR A 5 2.71 11.28 19.48
CA TYR A 5 3.06 12.23 18.42
C TYR A 5 3.19 11.54 17.07
N ALA A 6 3.86 10.38 17.04
CA ALA A 6 4.01 9.59 15.84
C ALA A 6 2.67 9.10 15.27
N SER A 7 1.80 8.63 16.15
CA SER A 7 0.44 8.19 15.79
C SER A 7 -0.41 9.34 15.26
N LEU A 8 -0.34 10.52 15.91
CA LEU A 8 -1.05 11.71 15.47
C LEU A 8 -0.56 12.18 14.10
N LEU A 9 0.75 12.19 13.88
CA LEU A 9 1.34 12.58 12.59
C LEU A 9 0.90 11.64 11.47
N THR A 10 0.91 10.33 11.73
CA THR A 10 0.45 9.32 10.77
C THR A 10 -1.03 9.52 10.45
N PHE A 11 -1.88 9.72 11.45
CA PHE A 11 -3.29 9.99 11.26
C PHE A 11 -3.55 11.26 10.42
N LEU A 12 -2.86 12.34 10.73
CA LEU A 12 -2.97 13.60 9.96
C LEU A 12 -2.52 13.39 8.50
N ALA A 13 -1.41 12.68 8.28
CA ALA A 13 -0.93 12.36 6.95
C ALA A 13 -1.94 11.51 6.17
N MET A 14 -2.49 10.45 6.76
CA MET A 14 -3.52 9.60 6.15
C MET A 14 -4.77 10.41 5.80
N THR A 15 -5.25 11.23 6.75
CA THR A 15 -6.44 12.07 6.54
C THR A 15 -6.21 13.07 5.40
N PHE A 16 -5.05 13.72 5.36
CA PHE A 16 -4.69 14.67 4.32
C PHE A 16 -4.61 14.01 2.93
N VAL A 17 -3.93 12.86 2.85
CA VAL A 17 -3.81 12.09 1.60
C VAL A 17 -5.18 11.63 1.12
N TYR A 18 -6.00 11.08 2.02
CA TYR A 18 -7.35 10.61 1.65
C TYR A 18 -8.24 11.77 1.20
N ALA A 19 -8.22 12.89 1.92
CA ALA A 19 -8.97 14.09 1.54
C ALA A 19 -8.52 14.62 0.17
N GLY A 20 -7.21 14.64 -0.11
CA GLY A 20 -6.66 15.03 -1.40
C GLY A 20 -7.11 14.11 -2.54
N LEU A 21 -7.08 12.80 -2.33
CA LEU A 21 -7.57 11.82 -3.31
C LEU A 21 -9.07 11.97 -3.57
N LEU A 22 -9.88 12.15 -2.52
CA LEU A 22 -11.32 12.38 -2.65
C LEU A 22 -11.62 13.69 -3.40
N LEU A 23 -10.86 14.74 -3.12
CA LEU A 23 -10.98 16.03 -3.82
C LEU A 23 -10.67 15.85 -5.32
N LEU A 24 -9.55 15.21 -5.66
CA LEU A 24 -9.17 14.94 -7.05
C LEU A 24 -10.23 14.07 -7.76
N HIS A 25 -10.76 13.07 -7.09
CA HIS A 25 -11.84 12.25 -7.61
C HIS A 25 -13.12 13.08 -7.81
N GLY A 26 -13.47 13.96 -6.86
CA GLY A 26 -14.60 14.89 -6.98
C GLY A 26 -14.48 15.84 -8.17
N LEU A 27 -13.28 16.32 -8.44
CA LEU A 27 -12.97 17.23 -9.55
C LEU A 27 -12.81 16.53 -10.90
N ARG A 28 -12.93 15.19 -10.98
CA ARG A 28 -12.68 14.42 -12.21
C ARG A 28 -13.49 14.84 -13.44
N LYS A 29 -14.65 15.44 -13.23
CA LYS A 29 -15.48 15.98 -14.31
C LYS A 29 -14.89 17.25 -14.96
N VAL A 30 -14.02 17.97 -14.23
CA VAL A 30 -13.39 19.22 -14.66
C VAL A 30 -11.98 18.97 -15.19
N ILE A 31 -11.18 18.23 -14.43
CA ILE A 31 -9.74 18.00 -14.73
C ILE A 31 -9.46 16.64 -15.37
N GLY A 32 -10.48 15.80 -15.51
CA GLY A 32 -10.34 14.42 -15.99
C GLY A 32 -9.89 13.45 -14.90
N THR A 33 -9.95 12.16 -15.20
CA THR A 33 -9.54 11.07 -14.27
C THR A 33 -8.03 10.89 -14.20
N ALA A 34 -7.27 11.45 -15.15
CA ALA A 34 -5.83 11.28 -15.23
C ALA A 34 -5.11 11.84 -14.01
N ALA A 35 -5.50 13.01 -13.50
CA ALA A 35 -4.91 13.63 -12.32
C ALA A 35 -5.05 12.73 -11.08
N PHE A 36 -6.21 12.11 -10.91
CA PHE A 36 -6.44 11.15 -9.83
C PHE A 36 -5.57 9.89 -9.96
N CYS A 37 -5.48 9.32 -11.17
CA CYS A 37 -4.64 8.15 -11.42
C CYS A 37 -3.14 8.44 -11.21
N ILE A 38 -2.67 9.63 -11.63
CA ILE A 38 -1.29 10.07 -11.39
C ILE A 38 -1.03 10.21 -9.88
N ALA A 39 -1.95 10.82 -9.13
CA ALA A 39 -1.82 10.96 -7.68
C ALA A 39 -1.74 9.60 -6.98
N LEU A 40 -2.55 8.62 -7.39
CA LEU A 40 -2.47 7.24 -6.89
C LEU A 40 -1.13 6.59 -7.21
N GLY A 41 -0.65 6.73 -8.45
CA GLY A 41 0.67 6.20 -8.85
C GLY A 41 1.81 6.81 -8.04
N LEU A 42 1.80 8.14 -7.83
CA LEU A 42 2.78 8.83 -7.00
C LEU A 42 2.71 8.40 -5.54
N LEU A 43 1.52 8.24 -5.00
CA LEU A 43 1.33 7.75 -3.64
C LEU A 43 1.93 6.35 -3.47
N PHE A 44 1.71 5.47 -4.46
CA PHE A 44 2.31 4.14 -4.43
C PHE A 44 3.85 4.19 -4.43
N VAL A 45 4.45 4.94 -5.36
CA VAL A 45 5.91 5.11 -5.40
C VAL A 45 6.44 5.68 -4.08
N PHE A 46 5.72 6.64 -3.50
CA PHE A 46 6.08 7.20 -2.20
C PHE A 46 6.02 6.17 -1.08
N MET A 47 4.99 5.31 -1.06
CA MET A 47 4.88 4.21 -0.09
C MET A 47 6.06 3.25 -0.18
N GLU A 48 6.47 2.90 -1.39
CA GLU A 48 7.63 2.02 -1.62
C GLU A 48 8.94 2.69 -1.15
N LEU A 49 9.13 3.97 -1.44
CA LEU A 49 10.30 4.72 -0.98
C LEU A 49 10.35 4.83 0.54
N VAL A 50 9.22 5.10 1.20
CA VAL A 50 9.12 5.17 2.66
C VAL A 50 9.39 3.80 3.28
N GLY A 51 8.88 2.74 2.68
CA GLY A 51 9.16 1.36 3.08
C GLY A 51 10.63 1.00 2.95
N ALA A 52 11.26 1.34 1.82
CA ALA A 52 12.68 1.11 1.56
C ALA A 52 13.60 1.92 2.47
N ALA A 53 13.25 3.18 2.74
CA ALA A 53 14.01 4.04 3.65
C ALA A 53 13.91 3.60 5.13
N GLY A 54 13.11 2.56 5.42
CA GLY A 54 12.97 2.01 6.76
C GLY A 54 12.36 3.00 7.77
N PHE A 55 11.54 3.93 7.31
CA PHE A 55 10.77 4.84 8.18
C PHE A 55 9.84 4.01 9.07
N ARG A 56 10.38 3.55 10.18
CA ARG A 56 9.66 2.81 11.20
C ARG A 56 9.24 3.76 12.30
N ILE A 57 7.97 3.98 12.45
CA ILE A 57 7.44 4.48 13.71
C ILE A 57 7.40 3.29 14.63
N VAL A 58 8.50 3.09 15.35
CA VAL A 58 8.64 1.98 16.31
C VAL A 58 7.76 2.30 17.50
N THR A 59 6.60 1.68 17.56
CA THR A 59 5.86 1.54 18.80
C THR A 59 6.41 0.30 19.50
N GLU A 60 7.28 0.51 20.47
CA GLU A 60 7.76 -0.58 21.34
C GLU A 60 6.60 -1.06 22.25
N LEU A 61 5.73 -1.87 21.72
CA LEU A 61 5.06 -2.84 22.58
C LEU A 61 6.08 -3.95 22.88
N PRO A 62 6.19 -4.46 24.12
CA PRO A 62 7.19 -5.44 24.47
C PRO A 62 7.17 -6.64 23.51
N GLY A 63 8.19 -6.73 22.67
CA GLY A 63 8.38 -7.83 21.72
C GLY A 63 7.81 -7.65 20.32
N LEU A 64 7.18 -6.50 19.97
CA LEU A 64 6.61 -6.24 18.64
C LEU A 64 7.03 -4.86 18.12
N ASN A 65 7.67 -4.83 16.95
CA ASN A 65 8.02 -3.60 16.24
C ASN A 65 7.00 -3.36 15.13
N PHE A 66 6.28 -2.25 15.16
CA PHE A 66 5.31 -1.92 14.12
C PHE A 66 5.86 -0.89 13.13
N ASN A 67 5.65 -1.14 11.84
CA ASN A 67 5.83 -0.15 10.80
C ASN A 67 4.47 0.42 10.42
N LEU A 68 4.06 1.53 11.06
CA LEU A 68 2.75 2.13 10.85
C LEU A 68 2.66 2.97 9.57
N MET A 69 3.79 3.42 9.02
CA MET A 69 3.76 4.40 7.93
C MET A 69 3.37 3.79 6.58
N SER A 70 3.91 2.63 6.22
CA SER A 70 3.57 1.96 4.95
C SER A 70 2.14 1.42 4.94
N PRO A 71 1.67 0.65 5.94
CA PRO A 71 0.27 0.24 6.02
C PRO A 71 -0.70 1.43 6.12
N GLY A 72 -0.30 2.50 6.82
CA GLY A 72 -1.12 3.69 6.97
C GLY A 72 -1.43 4.40 5.65
N LEU A 73 -0.50 4.43 4.72
CA LEU A 73 -0.72 5.02 3.38
C LEU A 73 -1.45 4.07 2.42
N LEU A 74 -1.35 2.77 2.63
CA LEU A 74 -2.05 1.76 1.82
C LEU A 74 -3.58 1.89 1.96
N LEU A 75 -4.08 2.22 3.14
CA LEU A 75 -5.50 2.39 3.39
C LEU A 75 -6.16 3.52 2.58
N PRO A 76 -5.66 4.77 2.58
CA PRO A 76 -6.17 5.82 1.71
C PRO A 76 -6.15 5.41 0.22
N PHE A 77 -5.13 4.67 -0.18
CA PHE A 77 -4.99 4.15 -1.53
C PHE A 77 -6.10 3.14 -1.88
N LEU A 78 -6.28 2.10 -1.08
CA LEU A 78 -7.33 1.09 -1.28
C LEU A 78 -8.73 1.70 -1.12
N GLY A 79 -8.90 2.63 -0.17
CA GLY A 79 -10.13 3.40 0.00
C GLY A 79 -10.49 4.22 -1.23
N ALA A 80 -9.51 4.84 -1.89
CA ALA A 80 -9.72 5.59 -3.12
C ALA A 80 -10.19 4.67 -4.27
N ILE A 81 -9.63 3.46 -4.39
CA ILE A 81 -10.10 2.45 -5.36
C ILE A 81 -11.57 2.07 -5.08
N MET A 82 -11.92 1.88 -3.81
CA MET A 82 -13.29 1.60 -3.41
C MET A 82 -14.24 2.73 -3.76
N VAL A 83 -13.83 3.99 -3.59
CA VAL A 83 -14.65 5.15 -3.98
C VAL A 83 -14.94 5.12 -5.48
N VAL A 84 -13.93 4.89 -6.32
CA VAL A 84 -14.12 4.74 -7.77
C VAL A 84 -15.08 3.58 -8.09
N TYR A 85 -14.92 2.45 -7.42
CA TYR A 85 -15.80 1.29 -7.62
C TYR A 85 -17.26 1.61 -7.31
N ILE A 86 -17.51 2.31 -6.21
CA ILE A 86 -18.85 2.64 -5.75
C ILE A 86 -19.50 3.72 -6.62
N THR A 87 -18.72 4.72 -7.06
CA THR A 87 -19.24 5.91 -7.75
C THR A 87 -19.26 5.78 -9.27
N ASP A 88 -18.25 5.17 -9.85
CA ASP A 88 -18.03 5.12 -11.30
C ASP A 88 -18.25 3.71 -11.87
N GLY A 89 -18.38 2.71 -10.98
CA GLY A 89 -18.74 1.34 -11.32
C GLY A 89 -17.54 0.48 -11.74
N THR A 90 -17.86 -0.77 -12.08
CA THR A 90 -16.87 -1.83 -12.32
C THR A 90 -15.93 -1.54 -13.48
N LEU A 91 -16.45 -1.01 -14.60
CA LEU A 91 -15.65 -0.78 -15.82
C LEU A 91 -14.59 0.30 -15.60
N ALA A 92 -14.93 1.40 -14.93
CA ALA A 92 -13.99 2.48 -14.61
C ALA A 92 -12.89 1.96 -13.68
N THR A 93 -13.28 1.19 -12.65
CA THR A 93 -12.34 0.58 -11.71
C THR A 93 -11.41 -0.41 -12.41
N GLN A 94 -11.91 -1.28 -13.27
CA GLN A 94 -11.07 -2.23 -14.02
C GLN A 94 -10.02 -1.53 -14.86
N ARG A 95 -10.40 -0.47 -15.61
CA ARG A 95 -9.44 0.31 -16.40
C ARG A 95 -8.36 0.95 -15.54
N MET A 96 -8.76 1.51 -14.41
CA MET A 96 -7.83 2.09 -13.44
C MET A 96 -6.90 1.01 -12.88
N MET A 97 -7.42 -0.15 -12.47
CA MET A 97 -6.65 -1.27 -11.94
C MET A 97 -5.60 -1.77 -12.93
N ILE A 98 -5.98 -1.95 -14.20
CA ILE A 98 -5.03 -2.37 -15.26
C ILE A 98 -3.91 -1.33 -15.41
N GLY A 99 -4.27 -0.03 -15.45
CA GLY A 99 -3.27 1.04 -15.53
C GLY A 99 -2.31 1.04 -14.33
N MET A 100 -2.83 0.78 -13.14
CA MET A 100 -2.03 0.72 -11.91
C MET A 100 -1.09 -0.49 -11.91
N ILE A 101 -1.57 -1.68 -12.28
CA ILE A 101 -0.73 -2.88 -12.38
C ILE A 101 0.38 -2.67 -13.40
N PHE A 102 0.06 -2.07 -14.54
CA PHE A 102 1.09 -1.72 -15.53
C PHE A 102 2.14 -0.75 -14.94
N SER A 103 1.71 0.26 -14.19
CA SER A 103 2.60 1.20 -13.51
C SER A 103 3.49 0.51 -12.47
N LEU A 104 2.96 -0.49 -11.74
CA LEU A 104 3.72 -1.31 -10.80
C LEU A 104 4.80 -2.14 -11.49
N ILE A 105 4.46 -2.79 -12.60
CA ILE A 105 5.40 -3.56 -13.39
C ILE A 105 6.50 -2.64 -13.95
N LEU A 106 6.13 -1.47 -14.45
CA LEU A 106 7.08 -0.47 -14.93
C LEU A 106 8.00 0.03 -13.81
N TYR A 107 7.42 0.32 -12.62
CA TYR A 107 8.20 0.68 -11.43
C TYR A 107 9.20 -0.40 -11.06
N LEU A 108 8.78 -1.67 -11.00
CA LEU A 108 9.65 -2.81 -10.70
C LEU A 108 10.81 -2.92 -11.71
N TYR A 109 10.51 -2.75 -13.01
CA TYR A 109 11.51 -2.76 -14.07
C TYR A 109 12.52 -1.61 -13.91
N LEU A 110 12.04 -0.38 -13.71
CA LEU A 110 12.88 0.81 -13.55
C LEU A 110 13.72 0.75 -12.26
N ALA A 111 13.17 0.26 -11.15
CA ALA A 111 13.91 0.08 -9.91
C ALA A 111 15.02 -0.95 -10.06
N ASN A 112 14.76 -2.06 -10.78
CA ASN A 112 15.80 -3.06 -11.09
C ASN A 112 16.88 -2.51 -12.02
N LEU A 113 16.50 -1.73 -13.04
CA LEU A 113 17.44 -1.04 -13.91
C LEU A 113 18.31 -0.05 -13.14
N ALA A 114 17.70 0.78 -12.29
CA ALA A 114 18.41 1.72 -11.43
C ALA A 114 19.43 1.00 -10.53
N LYS A 115 19.06 -0.14 -9.94
CA LYS A 115 19.97 -0.98 -9.14
C LYS A 115 21.17 -1.46 -9.92
N GLN A 116 21.02 -1.82 -11.19
CA GLN A 116 22.13 -2.23 -12.05
C GLN A 116 23.06 -1.05 -12.38
N LEU A 117 22.51 0.15 -12.56
CA LEU A 117 23.26 1.36 -12.87
C LEU A 117 24.05 1.93 -11.67
N VAL A 118 23.69 1.57 -10.45
CA VAL A 118 24.42 1.97 -9.22
C VAL A 118 25.90 1.59 -9.30
N GLY A 119 26.24 0.43 -9.87
CA GLY A 119 27.61 -0.02 -10.05
C GLY A 119 28.48 0.85 -11.00
N ALA A 120 27.85 1.75 -11.78
CA ALA A 120 28.53 2.69 -12.67
C ALA A 120 28.71 4.09 -12.08
N MET A 121 28.26 4.32 -10.83
CA MET A 121 28.32 5.62 -10.14
C MET A 121 29.57 5.74 -9.24
N SER A 122 29.89 6.97 -8.81
CA SER A 122 30.90 7.20 -7.77
C SER A 122 30.47 6.56 -6.44
N GLU A 123 31.43 6.05 -5.66
CA GLU A 123 31.16 5.26 -4.43
C GLU A 123 30.19 5.95 -3.45
N GLU A 124 30.31 7.26 -3.26
CA GLU A 124 29.48 8.03 -2.34
C GLU A 124 27.99 8.07 -2.79
N LYS A 125 27.76 8.31 -4.09
CA LYS A 125 26.40 8.35 -4.67
C LYS A 125 25.81 6.94 -4.81
N ALA A 126 26.66 5.96 -5.12
CA ALA A 126 26.30 4.57 -5.19
C ALA A 126 25.82 4.05 -3.84
N PHE A 127 26.50 4.42 -2.74
CA PHE A 127 26.09 4.03 -1.39
C PHE A 127 24.70 4.57 -1.02
N ALA A 128 24.48 5.89 -1.17
CA ALA A 128 23.18 6.50 -0.85
C ALA A 128 22.00 5.92 -1.68
N LEU A 129 22.24 5.68 -2.98
CA LEU A 129 21.23 5.12 -3.87
C LEU A 129 21.02 3.62 -3.61
N SER A 130 22.09 2.87 -3.32
CA SER A 130 22.00 1.45 -2.98
C SER A 130 21.20 1.23 -1.68
N GLU A 131 21.34 2.12 -0.71
CA GLU A 131 20.59 2.07 0.55
C GLU A 131 19.09 2.30 0.32
N LEU A 132 18.73 3.21 -0.59
CA LEU A 132 17.34 3.43 -1.02
C LEU A 132 16.77 2.29 -1.87
N LEU A 133 17.62 1.61 -2.67
CA LEU A 133 17.21 0.53 -3.58
C LEU A 133 17.50 -0.86 -3.00
N THR A 134 17.78 -1.00 -1.71
CA THR A 134 18.14 -2.25 -1.02
C THR A 134 17.03 -3.28 -0.94
N LEU A 135 15.83 -2.93 -1.34
CA LEU A 135 14.77 -3.94 -1.49
C LEU A 135 15.26 -5.08 -2.37
N SER A 136 15.29 -6.28 -1.82
CA SER A 136 15.61 -7.46 -2.61
C SER A 136 14.59 -7.59 -3.74
N LEU A 137 14.98 -8.09 -4.90
CA LEU A 137 14.04 -8.35 -6.01
C LEU A 137 12.85 -9.20 -5.55
N ARG A 138 13.07 -10.09 -4.58
CA ARG A 138 12.05 -10.93 -3.94
C ARG A 138 11.02 -10.08 -3.19
N SER A 139 11.47 -9.10 -2.40
CA SER A 139 10.58 -8.20 -1.65
C SER A 139 9.76 -7.31 -2.59
N MET A 140 10.40 -6.73 -3.61
CA MET A 140 9.70 -5.92 -4.63
C MET A 140 8.66 -6.75 -5.38
N THR A 141 8.98 -7.98 -5.75
CA THR A 141 8.05 -8.89 -6.41
C THR A 141 6.89 -9.25 -5.48
N ALA A 142 7.18 -9.52 -4.19
CA ALA A 142 6.16 -9.78 -3.20
C ALA A 142 5.17 -8.62 -3.09
N THR A 143 5.66 -7.38 -2.97
CA THR A 143 4.82 -6.18 -2.92
C THR A 143 3.95 -6.04 -4.15
N VAL A 144 4.51 -6.18 -5.36
CA VAL A 144 3.75 -6.04 -6.60
C VAL A 144 2.66 -7.11 -6.72
N VAL A 145 2.98 -8.36 -6.37
CA VAL A 145 2.03 -9.49 -6.42
C VAL A 145 0.91 -9.31 -5.39
N SER A 146 1.27 -9.04 -4.13
CA SER A 146 0.29 -8.81 -3.06
C SER A 146 -0.64 -7.67 -3.44
N PHE A 147 -0.08 -6.56 -3.88
CA PHE A 147 -0.85 -5.38 -4.26
C PHE A 147 -1.76 -5.60 -5.47
N ALA A 148 -1.31 -6.36 -6.47
CA ALA A 148 -2.15 -6.74 -7.59
C ALA A 148 -3.36 -7.59 -7.12
N VAL A 149 -3.13 -8.52 -6.19
CA VAL A 149 -4.21 -9.31 -5.58
C VAL A 149 -5.18 -8.43 -4.80
N ASP A 150 -4.69 -7.48 -4.01
CA ASP A 150 -5.51 -6.55 -3.21
C ASP A 150 -6.47 -5.75 -4.08
N ILE A 151 -5.96 -5.19 -5.16
CA ILE A 151 -6.75 -4.39 -6.10
C ILE A 151 -7.91 -5.20 -6.68
N PHE A 152 -7.68 -6.45 -7.07
CA PHE A 152 -8.73 -7.30 -7.63
C PHE A 152 -9.69 -7.83 -6.56
N LEU A 153 -9.16 -8.20 -5.40
CA LEU A 153 -9.92 -8.85 -4.36
C LEU A 153 -10.85 -7.88 -3.63
N LEU A 154 -10.44 -6.63 -3.47
CA LEU A 154 -11.18 -5.61 -2.74
C LEU A 154 -12.62 -5.41 -3.27
N PRO A 155 -12.85 -5.16 -4.57
CA PRO A 155 -14.21 -5.05 -5.12
C PRO A 155 -15.03 -6.34 -4.97
N ILE A 156 -14.38 -7.51 -5.10
CA ILE A 156 -15.06 -8.81 -4.98
C ILE A 156 -15.57 -9.02 -3.56
N LEU A 157 -14.72 -8.79 -2.56
CA LEU A 157 -15.08 -8.91 -1.14
C LEU A 157 -16.14 -7.89 -0.75
N TYR A 158 -15.99 -6.63 -1.20
CA TYR A 158 -17.02 -5.63 -0.98
C TYR A 158 -18.38 -6.08 -1.52
N GLN A 159 -18.43 -6.55 -2.78
CA GLN A 159 -19.66 -7.04 -3.38
C GLN A 159 -20.23 -8.23 -2.62
N TRP A 160 -19.39 -9.16 -2.15
CA TRP A 160 -19.80 -10.28 -1.33
C TRP A 160 -20.48 -9.85 -0.04
N PHE A 161 -19.91 -8.85 0.69
CA PHE A 161 -20.56 -8.28 1.88
C PHE A 161 -21.88 -7.58 1.54
N ARG A 162 -21.93 -6.85 0.42
CA ARG A 162 -23.16 -6.17 -0.02
C ARG A 162 -24.27 -7.16 -0.38
N ASN A 163 -23.93 -8.27 -1.00
CA ASN A 163 -24.88 -9.33 -1.31
C ASN A 163 -25.45 -9.98 -0.04
N LYS A 164 -24.70 -9.98 1.06
CA LYS A 164 -25.16 -10.39 2.40
C LYS A 164 -25.96 -9.30 3.13
N LYS A 165 -26.37 -8.25 2.45
CA LYS A 165 -27.15 -7.11 2.98
C LYS A 165 -26.43 -6.32 4.10
N CYS A 166 -25.11 -6.40 4.20
CA CYS A 166 -24.34 -5.57 5.13
C CYS A 166 -24.50 -4.08 4.78
N ARG A 167 -24.50 -3.22 5.80
CA ARG A 167 -24.48 -1.76 5.61
C ARG A 167 -23.19 -1.37 4.86
N LEU A 168 -23.27 -0.29 4.07
CA LEU A 168 -22.17 0.17 3.22
C LEU A 168 -20.83 0.27 3.97
N VAL A 169 -20.83 0.93 5.11
CA VAL A 169 -19.62 1.13 5.93
C VAL A 169 -19.07 -0.20 6.45
N ILE A 170 -19.93 -1.11 6.92
CA ILE A 170 -19.51 -2.43 7.39
C ILE A 170 -18.92 -3.26 6.25
N ALA A 171 -19.53 -3.18 5.06
CA ALA A 171 -19.03 -3.87 3.88
C ALA A 171 -17.64 -3.35 3.45
N MET A 172 -17.42 -2.03 3.52
CA MET A 172 -16.12 -1.42 3.20
C MET A 172 -15.05 -1.83 4.21
N ILE A 173 -15.32 -1.66 5.52
CA ILE A 173 -14.37 -2.03 6.58
C ILE A 173 -14.07 -3.52 6.53
N GLY A 174 -15.08 -4.37 6.38
CA GLY A 174 -14.89 -5.82 6.29
C GLY A 174 -14.08 -6.25 5.07
N ALA A 175 -14.31 -5.64 3.92
CA ALA A 175 -13.53 -5.91 2.71
C ALA A 175 -12.07 -5.46 2.87
N LEU A 176 -11.83 -4.25 3.37
CA LEU A 176 -10.49 -3.73 3.65
C LEU A 176 -9.74 -4.61 4.66
N ALA A 177 -10.38 -5.00 5.75
CA ALA A 177 -9.78 -5.84 6.77
C ALA A 177 -9.34 -7.22 6.22
N LEU A 178 -10.20 -7.84 5.39
CA LEU A 178 -9.86 -9.14 4.77
C LEU A 178 -8.75 -8.99 3.72
N VAL A 179 -8.78 -7.93 2.91
CA VAL A 179 -7.73 -7.66 1.92
C VAL A 179 -6.40 -7.48 2.63
N GLN A 180 -6.34 -6.64 3.67
CA GLN A 180 -5.13 -6.40 4.45
C GLN A 180 -4.58 -7.66 5.13
N PHE A 181 -5.47 -8.56 5.56
CA PHE A 181 -5.03 -9.87 6.09
C PHE A 181 -4.37 -10.72 5.01
N LEU A 182 -4.98 -10.78 3.83
CA LEU A 182 -4.45 -11.57 2.72
C LEU A 182 -3.17 -10.97 2.14
N ASP A 183 -3.07 -9.65 2.06
CA ASP A 183 -1.84 -8.93 1.69
C ASP A 183 -0.69 -9.32 2.61
N GLY A 184 -0.87 -9.17 3.92
CA GLY A 184 0.14 -9.56 4.91
C GLY A 184 0.54 -11.03 4.79
N LEU A 185 -0.43 -11.92 4.57
CA LEU A 185 -0.17 -13.35 4.39
C LEU A 185 0.65 -13.62 3.12
N LEU A 186 0.25 -13.06 1.98
CA LEU A 186 0.95 -13.23 0.70
C LEU A 186 2.35 -12.66 0.76
N PHE A 187 2.51 -11.45 1.29
CA PHE A 187 3.80 -10.80 1.44
C PHE A 187 4.76 -11.64 2.28
N VAL A 188 4.29 -12.15 3.42
CA VAL A 188 5.11 -12.99 4.31
C VAL A 188 5.44 -14.33 3.66
N ILE A 189 4.47 -14.98 3.01
CA ILE A 189 4.72 -16.24 2.30
C ILE A 189 5.83 -16.04 1.26
N ILE A 190 5.75 -15.01 0.42
CA ILE A 190 6.72 -14.80 -0.66
C ILE A 190 8.10 -14.45 -0.08
N ASN A 191 8.18 -13.63 0.98
CA ASN A 191 9.44 -13.15 1.52
C ASN A 191 10.12 -14.15 2.47
N HIS A 192 9.34 -14.91 3.25
CA HIS A 192 9.84 -15.76 4.32
C HIS A 192 9.60 -17.26 4.08
N LEU A 193 9.33 -17.64 2.82
CA LEU A 193 9.17 -19.06 2.47
C LEU A 193 10.49 -19.81 2.75
N GLY A 194 10.45 -20.70 3.73
CA GLY A 194 11.63 -21.46 4.18
C GLY A 194 12.22 -21.00 5.52
N ASP A 195 11.75 -19.92 6.12
CA ASP A 195 12.17 -19.48 7.44
C ASP A 195 11.38 -20.19 8.55
N ASN A 196 12.07 -20.64 9.60
CA ASN A 196 11.42 -21.35 10.71
C ASN A 196 10.46 -20.48 11.54
N ASN A 197 10.56 -19.14 11.46
CA ASN A 197 9.80 -18.18 12.28
C ASN A 197 8.93 -17.23 11.42
N TRP A 198 8.39 -17.70 10.29
CA TRP A 198 7.58 -16.91 9.36
C TRP A 198 6.33 -16.27 9.97
N TRP A 199 5.78 -16.85 11.05
CA TRP A 199 4.58 -16.36 11.72
C TRP A 199 4.78 -15.03 12.45
N ARG A 200 6.00 -14.72 12.90
CA ARG A 200 6.29 -13.47 13.63
C ARG A 200 6.17 -12.23 12.72
N PRO A 201 6.80 -12.16 11.54
CA PRO A 201 6.57 -11.10 10.57
C PRO A 201 5.09 -10.98 10.16
N LEU A 202 4.37 -12.10 10.07
CA LEU A 202 2.94 -12.09 9.76
C LEU A 202 2.13 -11.41 10.88
N ALA A 203 2.38 -11.74 12.14
CA ALA A 203 1.69 -11.15 13.27
C ALA A 203 1.97 -9.63 13.38
N GLU A 204 3.22 -9.22 13.17
CA GLU A 204 3.62 -7.81 13.18
C GLU A 204 2.95 -7.02 12.05
N SER A 205 2.96 -7.54 10.83
CA SER A 205 2.30 -6.92 9.67
C SER A 205 0.79 -6.83 9.87
N TYR A 206 0.17 -7.92 10.29
CA TYR A 206 -1.28 -7.98 10.49
C TYR A 206 -1.76 -7.00 11.57
N LEU A 207 -1.06 -6.91 12.70
CA LEU A 207 -1.42 -5.97 13.77
C LEU A 207 -1.29 -4.52 13.32
N ALA A 208 -0.22 -4.18 12.58
CA ALA A 208 -0.03 -2.84 12.01
C ALA A 208 -1.16 -2.47 11.05
N ASN A 209 -1.52 -3.41 10.15
CA ASN A 209 -2.59 -3.21 9.18
C ASN A 209 -3.97 -3.09 9.84
N MET A 210 -4.25 -3.91 10.88
CA MET A 210 -5.52 -3.82 11.61
C MET A 210 -5.66 -2.51 12.39
N LEU A 211 -4.59 -2.04 13.02
CA LEU A 211 -4.59 -0.71 13.67
C LEU A 211 -4.91 0.39 12.67
N ALA A 212 -4.36 0.30 11.45
CA ALA A 212 -4.65 1.26 10.40
C ALA A 212 -6.11 1.19 9.90
N VAL A 213 -6.73 0.00 9.83
CA VAL A 213 -8.16 -0.17 9.41
C VAL A 213 -9.14 0.38 10.45
N VAL A 214 -8.80 0.30 11.73
CA VAL A 214 -9.66 0.79 12.83
C VAL A 214 -9.57 2.32 12.97
N TRP A 215 -8.52 2.91 12.49
CA TRP A 215 -8.28 4.36 12.46
C TRP A 215 -8.94 5.01 11.25
#